data_cda0c2c71789fe113eb414bcf1a424fa
#
_entry.id   cda0c2c71789fe113eb414bcf1a424fa
#
_cell.length_a   1.000
_cell.length_b   1.000
_cell.length_c   1.000
_cell.angle_alpha   90.00
_cell.angle_beta   90.00
_cell.angle_gamma   90.00
#
_symmetry.space_group_name_H-M   'P 1'
#
loop_
_entity.id
_entity.type
_entity.pdbx_description
1 polymer ?
#
loop_
_entity_poly.entity_id
_entity_poly.type
_entity_poly.pdbx_seq_one_letter_code
_entity_poly.pdbx_strand_id
1 'polypeptide(L)'
;MTTHTVLPARRRRSSKPIMLTVAALLALVAGCAGETGRTAPVSVSTVSVGPETLGALAPAWPKDGQAAVAVEGAREPVASGAAKPTPTASLAKVMTAYVFLKSKPLAAGAAGPTFTVSAEEANRYPERLRRFESLTPVRPGEPFTERRALEALMAVSASNIAHEIARWVDGDEATFVARMNRTAKELGMRDTTYTDPSGFDRATVSTAADQVRLFTVAMRDPAFAAVAGVRSYTDSTQVTKANSNTLLGREGVLAGKTGFTTPAGGNLVFAAERRIDGRPQLVVAAVMAQRKGSSAAAAINASETLIRSVGTS
;
A
#
# COMPACT_ATOMS: atom_id res chain seq x y z
N MET A 1 -68.98 6.96 31.02
CA MET A 1 -69.05 5.55 31.42
C MET A 1 -67.75 4.89 30.97
N THR A 2 -66.87 4.74 31.88
CA THR A 2 -65.48 4.29 31.68
C THR A 2 -65.32 2.92 32.34
N THR A 3 -65.05 1.91 31.56
CA THR A 3 -64.76 0.56 32.08
C THR A 3 -63.28 0.28 31.97
N HIS A 4 -62.62 0.22 33.13
CA HIS A 4 -61.25 -0.28 33.29
C HIS A 4 -61.24 -1.80 33.29
N THR A 5 -60.46 -2.41 32.40
CA THR A 5 -60.17 -3.85 32.43
C THR A 5 -58.77 -4.05 32.98
N VAL A 6 -58.70 -4.71 34.14
CA VAL A 6 -57.46 -5.08 34.83
C VAL A 6 -57.04 -6.48 34.37
N LEU A 7 -55.78 -6.64 33.91
CA LEU A 7 -55.19 -7.93 33.54
C LEU A 7 -54.33 -8.43 34.74
N PRO A 8 -54.31 -9.74 35.05
CA PRO A 8 -53.65 -10.30 36.23
C PRO A 8 -52.15 -10.58 35.98
N ALA A 9 -51.39 -10.45 37.04
CA ALA A 9 -49.96 -10.66 37.15
C ALA A 9 -49.53 -12.13 36.90
N ARG A 10 -48.53 -12.33 36.05
CA ARG A 10 -47.88 -13.63 35.80
C ARG A 10 -46.77 -13.87 36.83
N ARG A 11 -46.88 -14.97 37.59
CA ARG A 11 -45.92 -15.50 38.55
C ARG A 11 -44.56 -15.80 37.91
N ARG A 12 -43.49 -15.29 38.56
CA ARG A 12 -42.11 -15.70 38.32
C ARG A 12 -41.89 -17.15 38.80
N ARG A 13 -41.42 -18.02 37.92
CA ARG A 13 -40.82 -19.32 38.26
C ARG A 13 -39.31 -19.14 38.38
N SER A 14 -38.80 -19.42 39.59
CA SER A 14 -37.40 -19.57 39.94
C SER A 14 -36.88 -20.91 39.37
N SER A 15 -35.84 -20.87 38.55
CA SER A 15 -35.08 -22.05 38.20
C SER A 15 -33.68 -21.95 38.78
N LYS A 16 -33.35 -22.91 39.63
CA LYS A 16 -32.06 -23.09 40.31
C LYS A 16 -31.00 -23.58 39.26
N PRO A 17 -29.72 -23.26 39.41
CA PRO A 17 -28.68 -23.80 38.56
C PRO A 17 -28.31 -25.23 38.98
N ILE A 18 -28.22 -26.12 37.99
CA ILE A 18 -27.69 -27.48 38.14
C ILE A 18 -26.19 -27.39 38.01
N MET A 19 -25.49 -27.72 39.09
CA MET A 19 -24.04 -27.93 39.11
C MET A 19 -23.73 -29.31 38.51
N LEU A 20 -23.02 -29.35 37.36
CA LEU A 20 -22.52 -30.60 36.80
C LEU A 20 -21.05 -30.75 37.20
N THR A 21 -20.80 -31.67 38.14
CA THR A 21 -19.46 -32.15 38.51
C THR A 21 -18.98 -33.14 37.45
N VAL A 22 -17.88 -32.84 36.75
CA VAL A 22 -17.20 -33.82 35.89
C VAL A 22 -16.02 -34.40 36.67
N ALA A 23 -16.12 -35.69 36.97
CA ALA A 23 -15.08 -36.46 37.63
C ALA A 23 -13.94 -36.77 36.61
N ALA A 24 -12.70 -36.51 37.04
CA ALA A 24 -11.50 -36.85 36.31
C ALA A 24 -11.25 -38.37 36.39
N LEU A 25 -11.13 -39.00 35.25
CA LEU A 25 -10.62 -40.40 35.11
C LEU A 25 -9.13 -40.30 34.69
N LEU A 26 -8.24 -40.61 35.65
CA LEU A 26 -6.83 -40.86 35.38
C LEU A 26 -6.70 -42.29 34.84
N ALA A 27 -6.27 -42.44 33.56
CA ALA A 27 -5.75 -43.69 33.03
C ALA A 27 -4.24 -43.59 32.95
N LEU A 28 -3.55 -44.36 33.77
CA LEU A 28 -2.12 -44.66 33.63
C LEU A 28 -1.92 -45.55 32.39
N VAL A 29 -1.13 -45.11 31.41
CA VAL A 29 -0.49 -46.00 30.46
C VAL A 29 1.02 -45.75 30.55
N ALA A 30 1.71 -46.82 31.02
CA ALA A 30 3.17 -46.88 31.07
C ALA A 30 3.76 -47.20 29.70
N GLY A 31 4.84 -46.54 29.35
CA GLY A 31 5.97 -47.06 28.62
C GLY A 31 5.89 -47.16 27.12
N CYS A 32 6.56 -46.19 26.43
CA CYS A 32 7.54 -46.51 25.38
C CYS A 32 8.39 -45.24 25.16
N ALA A 33 9.67 -45.35 25.48
CA ALA A 33 10.67 -44.34 25.17
C ALA A 33 10.84 -44.27 23.66
N GLY A 34 10.34 -43.18 23.05
CA GLY A 34 10.56 -42.83 21.65
C GLY A 34 11.31 -41.49 21.60
N GLU A 35 12.40 -41.48 20.88
CA GLU A 35 13.35 -40.40 20.68
C GLU A 35 12.63 -39.05 20.45
N THR A 36 12.90 -38.10 21.32
CA THR A 36 12.53 -36.69 21.10
C THR A 36 13.39 -36.14 19.96
N GLY A 37 12.84 -36.19 18.74
CA GLY A 37 13.37 -35.44 17.62
C GLY A 37 13.35 -33.96 17.97
N ARG A 38 14.48 -33.43 18.41
CA ARG A 38 14.72 -31.97 18.45
C ARG A 38 14.64 -31.46 17.02
N THR A 39 13.52 -30.86 16.67
CA THR A 39 13.47 -29.99 15.48
C THR A 39 14.37 -28.80 15.77
N ALA A 40 15.58 -28.83 15.20
CA ALA A 40 16.44 -27.67 15.17
C ALA A 40 15.65 -26.49 14.54
N PRO A 41 15.76 -25.28 15.10
CA PRO A 41 15.15 -24.13 14.45
C PRO A 41 15.79 -24.00 13.06
N VAL A 42 14.95 -23.99 12.01
CA VAL A 42 15.40 -23.66 10.66
C VAL A 42 15.90 -22.22 10.73
N SER A 43 17.21 -22.06 10.80
CA SER A 43 17.87 -20.78 10.65
C SER A 43 17.64 -20.34 9.23
N VAL A 44 16.67 -19.45 9.01
CA VAL A 44 16.55 -18.71 7.75
C VAL A 44 17.78 -17.81 7.71
N SER A 45 18.84 -18.27 7.04
CA SER A 45 19.98 -17.42 6.70
C SER A 45 19.46 -16.33 5.77
N THR A 46 19.24 -15.14 6.31
CA THR A 46 19.07 -13.93 5.50
C THR A 46 20.42 -13.65 4.84
N VAL A 47 20.59 -14.17 3.64
CA VAL A 47 21.73 -13.76 2.80
C VAL A 47 21.50 -12.30 2.46
N SER A 48 22.24 -11.41 3.08
CA SER A 48 22.26 -9.98 2.71
C SER A 48 22.81 -9.89 1.30
N VAL A 49 21.95 -9.63 0.32
CA VAL A 49 22.35 -9.36 -1.06
C VAL A 49 22.99 -7.97 -1.06
N GLY A 50 24.33 -7.94 -1.19
CA GLY A 50 25.08 -6.67 -1.24
C GLY A 50 24.87 -5.93 -2.56
N PRO A 51 25.24 -4.62 -2.62
CA PRO A 51 25.19 -3.82 -3.85
C PRO A 51 26.00 -4.45 -5.01
N GLU A 52 26.98 -5.28 -4.71
CA GLU A 52 27.77 -6.03 -5.69
C GLU A 52 26.94 -7.02 -6.52
N THR A 53 25.92 -7.65 -5.94
CA THR A 53 25.04 -8.57 -6.68
C THR A 53 24.17 -7.82 -7.70
N LEU A 54 23.69 -6.61 -7.37
CA LEU A 54 22.93 -5.78 -8.30
C LEU A 54 23.82 -5.20 -9.41
N GLY A 55 25.09 -4.86 -9.08
CA GLY A 55 26.08 -4.44 -10.09
C GLY A 55 26.39 -5.55 -11.09
N ALA A 56 26.43 -6.81 -10.66
CA ALA A 56 26.62 -7.97 -11.53
C ALA A 56 25.43 -8.25 -12.46
N LEU A 57 24.20 -7.84 -12.09
CA LEU A 57 23.00 -8.02 -12.90
C LEU A 57 22.90 -7.01 -14.07
N ALA A 58 23.75 -5.96 -14.11
CA ALA A 58 23.77 -4.93 -15.14
C ALA A 58 22.38 -4.43 -15.56
N PRO A 59 21.62 -3.75 -14.67
CA PRO A 59 20.26 -3.31 -14.98
C PRO A 59 20.18 -2.44 -16.23
N ALA A 60 19.21 -2.70 -17.10
CA ALA A 60 18.95 -1.89 -18.30
C ALA A 60 18.30 -0.56 -17.91
N TRP A 61 19.12 0.39 -17.50
CA TRP A 61 18.67 1.71 -17.06
C TRP A 61 17.96 2.48 -18.15
N PRO A 62 16.86 3.20 -17.85
CA PRO A 62 16.22 4.09 -18.81
C PRO A 62 17.19 5.21 -19.24
N LYS A 63 17.11 5.62 -20.51
CA LYS A 63 17.92 6.72 -21.02
C LYS A 63 17.50 8.09 -20.51
N ASP A 64 16.20 8.25 -20.22
CA ASP A 64 15.59 9.48 -19.74
C ASP A 64 15.17 9.31 -18.26
N GLY A 65 15.10 10.44 -17.53
CA GLY A 65 14.66 10.45 -16.16
C GLY A 65 15.64 9.79 -15.19
N GLN A 66 15.11 9.08 -14.21
CA GLN A 66 15.88 8.37 -13.20
C GLN A 66 15.24 7.02 -12.85
N ALA A 67 16.03 6.09 -12.39
CA ALA A 67 15.56 4.80 -11.91
C ALA A 67 16.39 4.31 -10.72
N ALA A 68 15.80 3.42 -9.93
CA ALA A 68 16.48 2.74 -8.85
C ALA A 68 15.91 1.33 -8.69
N VAL A 69 16.73 0.41 -8.18
CA VAL A 69 16.38 -0.98 -7.90
C VAL A 69 16.96 -1.40 -6.56
N ALA A 70 16.20 -2.14 -5.79
CA ALA A 70 16.68 -2.87 -4.61
C ALA A 70 16.19 -4.32 -4.67
N VAL A 71 17.01 -5.24 -4.25
CA VAL A 71 16.63 -6.64 -3.99
C VAL A 71 16.38 -6.79 -2.50
N GLU A 72 15.49 -7.68 -2.13
CA GLU A 72 15.19 -7.97 -0.72
C GLU A 72 16.48 -8.22 0.09
N GLY A 73 16.59 -7.57 1.26
CA GLY A 73 17.79 -7.61 2.11
C GLY A 73 18.89 -6.62 1.74
N ALA A 74 18.80 -5.92 0.58
CA ALA A 74 19.75 -4.85 0.27
C ALA A 74 19.62 -3.67 1.26
N ARG A 75 20.76 -3.11 1.67
CA ARG A 75 20.79 -1.95 2.57
C ARG A 75 20.34 -0.68 1.86
N GLU A 76 20.77 -0.51 0.61
CA GLU A 76 20.54 0.69 -0.18
C GLU A 76 20.12 0.31 -1.61
N PRO A 77 19.23 1.07 -2.22
CA PRO A 77 18.95 0.92 -3.65
C PRO A 77 20.13 1.30 -4.51
N VAL A 78 20.34 0.58 -5.61
CA VAL A 78 21.23 1.02 -6.68
C VAL A 78 20.45 1.90 -7.62
N ALA A 79 20.98 3.07 -7.99
CA ALA A 79 20.30 4.05 -8.82
C ALA A 79 21.06 4.38 -10.09
N SER A 80 20.35 4.77 -11.14
CA SER A 80 20.93 5.27 -12.40
C SER A 80 21.35 6.74 -12.25
N GLY A 81 22.66 6.99 -12.37
CA GLY A 81 23.20 8.36 -12.42
C GLY A 81 22.96 9.20 -11.17
N ALA A 82 23.22 10.49 -11.27
CA ALA A 82 22.96 11.45 -10.20
C ALA A 82 21.45 11.81 -10.17
N ALA A 83 20.73 11.23 -9.21
CA ALA A 83 19.32 11.50 -9.04
C ALA A 83 19.11 12.92 -8.47
N LYS A 84 18.18 13.67 -9.08
CA LYS A 84 17.68 14.94 -8.55
C LYS A 84 16.23 14.78 -8.15
N PRO A 85 15.76 15.44 -7.09
CA PRO A 85 14.35 15.45 -6.74
C PRO A 85 13.50 15.92 -7.93
N THR A 86 12.50 15.13 -8.30
CA THR A 86 11.54 15.44 -9.37
C THR A 86 10.12 15.30 -8.83
N PRO A 87 9.13 16.01 -9.42
CA PRO A 87 7.75 15.88 -9.00
C PRO A 87 7.30 14.40 -9.03
N THR A 88 6.67 13.96 -7.94
CA THR A 88 6.30 12.55 -7.77
C THR A 88 5.04 12.17 -8.52
N ALA A 89 4.19 13.15 -8.83
CA ALA A 89 2.81 12.88 -9.17
C ALA A 89 2.21 11.88 -8.14
N SER A 90 1.32 11.02 -8.57
CA SER A 90 0.60 10.10 -7.68
C SER A 90 1.46 9.04 -6.96
N LEU A 91 2.80 9.02 -7.12
CA LEU A 91 3.64 8.18 -6.25
C LEU A 91 3.57 8.63 -4.78
N ALA A 92 3.28 9.92 -4.51
CA ALA A 92 3.05 10.43 -3.16
C ALA A 92 2.00 9.62 -2.38
N LYS A 93 1.03 9.03 -3.07
CA LYS A 93 -0.03 8.21 -2.48
C LYS A 93 0.49 6.93 -1.82
N VAL A 94 1.71 6.49 -2.15
CA VAL A 94 2.39 5.40 -1.44
C VAL A 94 2.68 5.82 0.00
N MET A 95 3.21 7.04 0.20
CA MET A 95 3.44 7.59 1.54
C MET A 95 2.11 7.81 2.28
N THR A 96 1.09 8.31 1.60
CA THR A 96 -0.25 8.49 2.18
C THR A 96 -0.82 7.15 2.68
N ALA A 97 -0.75 6.09 1.87
CA ALA A 97 -1.18 4.75 2.26
C ALA A 97 -0.35 4.20 3.42
N TYR A 98 0.97 4.37 3.38
CA TYR A 98 1.88 3.92 4.44
C TYR A 98 1.59 4.61 5.78
N VAL A 99 1.45 5.93 5.79
CA VAL A 99 1.13 6.71 7.00
C VAL A 99 -0.25 6.33 7.53
N PHE A 100 -1.24 6.11 6.65
CA PHE A 100 -2.58 5.68 7.02
C PHE A 100 -2.53 4.33 7.76
N LEU A 101 -1.91 3.31 7.17
CA LEU A 101 -1.75 1.99 7.76
C LEU A 101 -0.92 1.99 9.05
N LYS A 102 0.09 2.86 9.16
CA LYS A 102 0.83 3.04 10.42
C LYS A 102 -0.02 3.67 11.52
N SER A 103 -0.95 4.53 11.18
CA SER A 103 -1.85 5.21 12.13
C SER A 103 -3.09 4.37 12.46
N LYS A 104 -3.54 3.56 11.51
CA LYS A 104 -4.70 2.67 11.58
C LYS A 104 -4.29 1.30 11.03
N PRO A 105 -3.70 0.42 11.83
CA PRO A 105 -3.26 -0.89 11.35
C PRO A 105 -4.42 -1.74 10.85
N LEU A 106 -4.29 -2.28 9.64
CA LEU A 106 -5.30 -3.11 8.98
C LEU A 106 -4.82 -4.55 8.88
N ALA A 107 -5.59 -5.50 9.41
CA ALA A 107 -5.30 -6.91 9.19
C ALA A 107 -5.51 -7.30 7.71
N ALA A 108 -4.68 -8.22 7.21
CA ALA A 108 -4.83 -8.73 5.86
C ALA A 108 -6.25 -9.28 5.65
N GLY A 109 -6.92 -8.86 4.57
CA GLY A 109 -8.30 -9.26 4.27
C GLY A 109 -9.40 -8.50 5.01
N ALA A 110 -9.09 -7.77 6.10
CA ALA A 110 -10.10 -6.99 6.83
C ALA A 110 -10.59 -5.77 6.04
N ALA A 111 -11.82 -5.33 6.30
CA ALA A 111 -12.35 -4.08 5.76
C ALA A 111 -11.81 -2.84 6.50
N GLY A 112 -11.49 -3.01 7.78
CA GLY A 112 -11.06 -1.93 8.67
C GLY A 112 -12.22 -1.02 9.13
N PRO A 113 -11.92 0.02 9.90
CA PRO A 113 -12.89 1.02 10.32
C PRO A 113 -13.51 1.73 9.11
N THR A 114 -14.69 2.31 9.33
CA THR A 114 -15.41 3.09 8.32
C THR A 114 -15.27 4.57 8.62
N PHE A 115 -14.95 5.34 7.62
CA PHE A 115 -14.88 6.78 7.61
C PHE A 115 -15.95 7.36 6.67
N THR A 116 -16.25 8.64 6.79
CA THR A 116 -17.22 9.30 5.91
C THR A 116 -16.54 10.41 5.13
N VAL A 117 -16.95 10.55 3.86
CA VAL A 117 -16.49 11.64 3.00
C VAL A 117 -17.06 12.96 3.51
N SER A 118 -16.21 13.95 3.70
CA SER A 118 -16.64 15.30 4.11
C SER A 118 -17.44 16.00 3.02
N ALA A 119 -18.35 16.88 3.42
CA ALA A 119 -19.05 17.75 2.48
C ALA A 119 -18.06 18.67 1.74
N GLU A 120 -17.00 19.11 2.42
CA GLU A 120 -15.95 19.93 1.85
C GLU A 120 -15.28 19.24 0.65
N GLU A 121 -14.81 18.00 0.80
CA GLU A 121 -14.15 17.29 -0.29
C GLU A 121 -15.10 16.91 -1.41
N ALA A 122 -16.32 16.47 -1.08
CA ALA A 122 -17.34 16.19 -2.10
C ALA A 122 -17.68 17.43 -2.95
N ASN A 123 -17.73 18.61 -2.35
CA ASN A 123 -17.99 19.86 -3.07
C ASN A 123 -16.79 20.33 -3.91
N ARG A 124 -15.56 19.89 -3.59
CA ARG A 124 -14.36 20.14 -4.40
C ARG A 124 -14.26 19.25 -5.65
N TYR A 125 -15.06 18.20 -5.75
CA TYR A 125 -14.99 17.24 -6.85
C TYR A 125 -15.05 17.87 -8.25
N PRO A 126 -15.96 18.83 -8.57
CA PRO A 126 -16.01 19.47 -9.88
C PRO A 126 -14.75 20.31 -10.20
N GLU A 127 -14.17 20.96 -9.20
CA GLU A 127 -12.93 21.71 -9.37
C GLU A 127 -11.75 20.79 -9.66
N ARG A 128 -11.58 19.73 -8.87
CA ARG A 128 -10.52 18.73 -9.07
C ARG A 128 -10.63 18.06 -10.45
N LEU A 129 -11.86 17.81 -10.91
CA LEU A 129 -12.11 17.25 -12.24
C LEU A 129 -11.62 18.20 -13.35
N ARG A 130 -11.90 19.52 -13.23
CA ARG A 130 -11.41 20.55 -14.18
C ARG A 130 -9.87 20.63 -14.20
N ARG A 131 -9.22 20.29 -13.11
CA ARG A 131 -7.75 20.22 -13.00
C ARG A 131 -7.16 18.90 -13.49
N PHE A 132 -7.99 18.00 -14.01
CA PHE A 132 -7.58 16.66 -14.49
C PHE A 132 -6.93 15.78 -13.41
N GLU A 133 -7.36 15.95 -12.17
CA GLU A 133 -6.95 15.03 -11.10
C GLU A 133 -7.63 13.66 -11.29
N SER A 134 -6.92 12.58 -10.95
CA SER A 134 -7.53 11.26 -10.89
C SER A 134 -8.44 11.19 -9.67
N LEU A 135 -9.70 10.83 -9.86
CA LEU A 135 -10.74 10.87 -8.83
C LEU A 135 -11.58 9.60 -8.83
N THR A 136 -12.19 9.30 -7.68
CA THR A 136 -13.35 8.41 -7.59
C THR A 136 -14.59 9.25 -7.28
N PRO A 137 -15.77 8.95 -7.86
CA PRO A 137 -17.02 9.62 -7.49
C PRO A 137 -17.29 9.48 -5.99
N VAL A 138 -17.70 10.55 -5.35
CA VAL A 138 -18.03 10.59 -3.92
C VAL A 138 -19.22 11.50 -3.67
N ARG A 139 -19.94 11.26 -2.54
CA ARG A 139 -21.03 12.09 -2.04
C ARG A 139 -20.73 12.48 -0.58
N PRO A 140 -21.27 13.62 -0.11
CA PRO A 140 -21.17 13.98 1.30
C PRO A 140 -21.73 12.86 2.19
N GLY A 141 -20.98 12.49 3.23
CA GLY A 141 -21.36 11.42 4.15
C GLY A 141 -21.22 9.99 3.58
N GLU A 142 -20.70 9.83 2.36
CA GLU A 142 -20.49 8.49 1.80
C GLU A 142 -19.50 7.69 2.66
N PRO A 143 -19.86 6.44 3.07
CA PRO A 143 -18.99 5.62 3.89
C PRO A 143 -17.89 4.97 3.04
N PHE A 144 -16.67 5.03 3.56
CA PHE A 144 -15.51 4.32 3.06
C PHE A 144 -14.90 3.47 4.17
N THR A 145 -14.81 2.16 3.98
CA THR A 145 -13.93 1.36 4.82
C THR A 145 -12.49 1.71 4.52
N GLU A 146 -11.59 1.51 5.49
CA GLU A 146 -10.16 1.76 5.31
C GLU A 146 -9.62 1.03 4.07
N ARG A 147 -9.95 -0.26 3.90
CA ARG A 147 -9.58 -1.03 2.72
C ARG A 147 -10.06 -0.39 1.42
N ARG A 148 -11.35 -0.03 1.33
CA ARG A 148 -11.92 0.59 0.13
C ARG A 148 -11.21 1.91 -0.22
N ALA A 149 -10.87 2.71 0.79
CA ALA A 149 -10.10 3.94 0.60
C ALA A 149 -8.70 3.67 0.03
N LEU A 150 -7.99 2.69 0.59
CA LEU A 150 -6.67 2.27 0.10
C LEU A 150 -6.72 1.69 -1.32
N GLU A 151 -7.74 0.90 -1.64
CA GLU A 151 -7.94 0.36 -3.00
C GLU A 151 -8.21 1.49 -4.01
N ALA A 152 -9.08 2.47 -3.69
CA ALA A 152 -9.30 3.64 -4.52
C ALA A 152 -8.01 4.47 -4.71
N LEU A 153 -7.23 4.63 -3.64
CA LEU A 153 -5.95 5.35 -3.65
C LEU A 153 -4.94 4.68 -4.57
N MET A 154 -4.79 3.35 -4.47
CA MET A 154 -3.74 2.61 -5.17
C MET A 154 -4.12 2.22 -6.60
N ALA A 155 -5.34 1.72 -6.83
CA ALA A 155 -5.74 1.23 -8.15
C ALA A 155 -6.09 2.35 -9.14
N VAL A 156 -6.96 3.29 -8.72
CA VAL A 156 -7.44 4.36 -9.60
C VAL A 156 -6.89 5.73 -9.24
N SER A 157 -5.93 5.77 -8.30
CA SER A 157 -5.19 7.00 -7.97
C SER A 157 -6.06 8.13 -7.43
N ALA A 158 -7.14 7.83 -6.69
CA ALA A 158 -8.13 8.79 -6.23
C ALA A 158 -7.51 9.90 -5.35
N SER A 159 -7.27 11.09 -5.92
CA SER A 159 -6.69 12.24 -5.20
C SER A 159 -7.63 12.74 -4.11
N ASN A 160 -8.93 12.80 -4.37
CA ASN A 160 -9.92 13.18 -3.36
C ASN A 160 -9.89 12.26 -2.12
N ILE A 161 -9.65 10.96 -2.29
CA ILE A 161 -9.50 10.05 -1.17
C ILE A 161 -8.17 10.26 -0.44
N ALA A 162 -7.10 10.67 -1.12
CA ALA A 162 -5.86 11.04 -0.44
C ALA A 162 -6.06 12.21 0.53
N HIS A 163 -6.81 13.23 0.13
CA HIS A 163 -7.16 14.36 0.97
C HIS A 163 -8.08 13.98 2.15
N GLU A 164 -9.06 13.09 1.91
CA GLU A 164 -9.90 12.57 2.99
C GLU A 164 -9.10 11.73 4.00
N ILE A 165 -8.20 10.87 3.53
CA ILE A 165 -7.31 10.11 4.41
C ILE A 165 -6.52 11.06 5.32
N ALA A 166 -6.00 12.15 4.79
CA ALA A 166 -5.28 13.14 5.59
C ALA A 166 -6.16 13.70 6.73
N ARG A 167 -7.43 14.05 6.43
CA ARG A 167 -8.39 14.52 7.44
C ARG A 167 -8.77 13.44 8.44
N TRP A 168 -8.98 12.19 8.00
CA TRP A 168 -9.36 11.08 8.88
C TRP A 168 -8.25 10.70 9.87
N VAL A 169 -6.99 10.90 9.49
CA VAL A 169 -5.84 10.54 10.33
C VAL A 169 -5.47 11.67 11.29
N ASP A 170 -5.34 12.90 10.79
CA ASP A 170 -4.76 14.02 11.54
C ASP A 170 -5.70 15.22 11.71
N GLY A 171 -6.93 15.16 11.20
CA GLY A 171 -7.91 16.24 11.26
C GLY A 171 -7.76 17.29 10.17
N ASP A 172 -6.54 17.52 9.69
CA ASP A 172 -6.23 18.46 8.61
C ASP A 172 -5.06 18.02 7.74
N GLU A 173 -4.98 18.57 6.53
CA GLU A 173 -3.95 18.21 5.56
C GLU A 173 -2.54 18.67 5.95
N ALA A 174 -2.40 19.83 6.59
CA ALA A 174 -1.09 20.39 6.93
C ALA A 174 -0.39 19.52 7.98
N THR A 175 -1.14 19.07 9.00
CA THR A 175 -0.64 18.15 10.03
C THR A 175 -0.25 16.80 9.41
N PHE A 176 -1.07 16.28 8.48
CA PHE A 176 -0.77 15.03 7.79
C PHE A 176 0.47 15.14 6.91
N VAL A 177 0.60 16.22 6.11
CA VAL A 177 1.79 16.48 5.28
C VAL A 177 3.05 16.62 6.15
N ALA A 178 2.95 17.31 7.30
CA ALA A 178 4.05 17.36 8.26
C ALA A 178 4.44 15.96 8.75
N ARG A 179 3.47 15.06 8.98
CA ARG A 179 3.71 13.64 9.32
C ARG A 179 4.38 12.89 8.16
N MET A 180 3.89 13.06 6.91
CA MET A 180 4.53 12.47 5.73
C MET A 180 6.03 12.84 5.66
N ASN A 181 6.36 14.10 5.87
CA ASN A 181 7.75 14.58 5.85
C ASN A 181 8.59 14.07 7.02
N ARG A 182 8.02 13.92 8.23
CA ARG A 182 8.72 13.25 9.34
C ARG A 182 9.01 11.80 9.01
N THR A 183 8.01 11.07 8.51
CA THR A 183 8.15 9.68 8.09
C THR A 183 9.18 9.51 6.99
N ALA A 184 9.23 10.42 6.02
CA ALA A 184 10.27 10.41 4.99
C ALA A 184 11.68 10.51 5.60
N LYS A 185 11.88 11.41 6.56
CA LYS A 185 13.17 11.54 7.29
C LYS A 185 13.51 10.27 8.06
N GLU A 186 12.54 9.67 8.76
CA GLU A 186 12.72 8.41 9.51
C GLU A 186 13.11 7.25 8.60
N LEU A 187 12.59 7.21 7.36
CA LEU A 187 12.93 6.22 6.35
C LEU A 187 14.21 6.53 5.57
N GLY A 188 14.91 7.62 5.90
CA GLY A 188 16.15 8.02 5.21
C GLY A 188 15.92 8.57 3.80
N MET A 189 14.71 9.03 3.48
CA MET A 189 14.35 9.65 2.20
C MET A 189 14.80 11.12 2.18
N ARG A 190 16.10 11.33 2.00
CA ARG A 190 16.76 12.64 2.19
C ARG A 190 16.41 13.66 1.12
N ASP A 191 16.04 13.17 -0.07
CA ASP A 191 15.75 13.97 -1.24
C ASP A 191 14.24 14.03 -1.54
N THR A 192 13.42 13.88 -0.49
CA THR A 192 11.95 13.87 -0.59
C THR A 192 11.32 14.99 0.23
N THR A 193 10.40 15.69 -0.39
CA THR A 193 9.53 16.69 0.26
C THR A 193 8.11 16.50 -0.22
N TYR A 194 7.17 16.39 0.71
CA TYR A 194 5.74 16.35 0.45
C TYR A 194 5.12 17.71 0.78
N THR A 195 4.28 18.24 -0.12
CA THR A 195 3.49 19.46 0.06
C THR A 195 1.99 19.19 0.01
N ASP A 196 1.60 17.98 -0.46
CA ASP A 196 0.23 17.51 -0.50
C ASP A 196 0.16 15.97 -0.35
N PRO A 197 -1.00 15.41 0.03
CA PRO A 197 -1.13 13.95 0.22
C PRO A 197 -1.32 13.18 -1.10
N SER A 198 -1.61 13.86 -2.21
CA SER A 198 -1.96 13.25 -3.48
C SER A 198 -0.82 13.22 -4.51
N GLY A 199 0.17 14.12 -4.37
CA GLY A 199 1.25 14.37 -5.31
C GLY A 199 0.81 15.17 -6.54
N PHE A 200 -0.35 15.83 -6.49
CA PHE A 200 -0.78 16.71 -7.55
C PHE A 200 0.02 18.00 -7.58
N ASP A 201 0.43 18.48 -6.41
CA ASP A 201 1.32 19.63 -6.30
C ASP A 201 2.71 19.28 -6.84
N ARG A 202 3.19 20.11 -7.79
CA ARG A 202 4.53 19.94 -8.38
C ARG A 202 5.69 20.10 -7.39
N ALA A 203 5.45 20.69 -6.24
CA ALA A 203 6.43 20.85 -5.17
C ALA A 203 6.58 19.59 -4.31
N THR A 204 5.66 18.62 -4.44
CA THR A 204 5.84 17.27 -3.89
C THR A 204 6.85 16.51 -4.75
N VAL A 205 8.10 16.45 -4.28
CA VAL A 205 9.25 15.93 -5.02
C VAL A 205 9.93 14.77 -4.30
N SER A 206 10.57 13.90 -5.08
CA SER A 206 11.35 12.76 -4.57
C SER A 206 12.37 12.27 -5.61
N THR A 207 13.16 11.26 -5.23
CA THR A 207 14.04 10.52 -6.13
C THR A 207 13.56 9.07 -6.27
N ALA A 208 14.00 8.39 -7.34
CA ALA A 208 13.70 6.98 -7.54
C ALA A 208 14.24 6.12 -6.38
N ALA A 209 15.42 6.44 -5.84
CA ALA A 209 15.99 5.73 -4.69
C ALA A 209 15.12 5.87 -3.43
N ASP A 210 14.63 7.08 -3.14
CA ASP A 210 13.76 7.31 -1.99
C ASP A 210 12.41 6.61 -2.15
N GLN A 211 11.86 6.58 -3.37
CA GLN A 211 10.61 5.84 -3.64
C GLN A 211 10.80 4.33 -3.48
N VAL A 212 11.96 3.78 -3.87
CA VAL A 212 12.29 2.37 -3.63
C VAL A 212 12.41 2.09 -2.12
N ARG A 213 13.08 2.96 -1.34
CA ARG A 213 13.14 2.81 0.14
C ARG A 213 11.75 2.73 0.76
N LEU A 214 10.89 3.70 0.43
CA LEU A 214 9.51 3.74 0.92
C LEU A 214 8.74 2.48 0.54
N PHE A 215 8.76 2.13 -0.75
CA PHE A 215 7.99 0.99 -1.25
C PHE A 215 8.46 -0.33 -0.66
N THR A 216 9.78 -0.52 -0.47
CA THR A 216 10.38 -1.70 0.17
C THR A 216 9.86 -1.87 1.61
N VAL A 217 9.80 -0.78 2.38
CA VAL A 217 9.28 -0.85 3.76
C VAL A 217 7.77 -1.06 3.75
N ALA A 218 7.04 -0.40 2.87
CA ALA A 218 5.59 -0.53 2.77
C ALA A 218 5.16 -1.95 2.38
N MET A 219 5.88 -2.63 1.48
CA MET A 219 5.61 -4.02 1.07
C MET A 219 5.75 -5.05 2.19
N ARG A 220 6.38 -4.72 3.31
CA ARG A 220 6.42 -5.59 4.50
C ARG A 220 5.09 -5.65 5.24
N ASP A 221 4.20 -4.70 4.99
CA ASP A 221 2.83 -4.72 5.51
C ASP A 221 1.94 -5.53 4.56
N PRO A 222 1.35 -6.66 4.99
CA PRO A 222 0.51 -7.49 4.13
C PRO A 222 -0.75 -6.76 3.61
N ALA A 223 -1.30 -5.81 4.38
CA ALA A 223 -2.44 -5.02 3.93
C ALA A 223 -2.03 -4.05 2.83
N PHE A 224 -0.86 -3.40 2.96
CA PHE A 224 -0.31 -2.56 1.89
C PHE A 224 -0.03 -3.38 0.63
N ALA A 225 0.65 -4.52 0.74
CA ALA A 225 0.96 -5.38 -0.40
C ALA A 225 -0.32 -5.81 -1.14
N ALA A 226 -1.37 -6.18 -0.40
CA ALA A 226 -2.65 -6.58 -0.96
C ALA A 226 -3.31 -5.43 -1.76
N VAL A 227 -3.39 -4.20 -1.19
CA VAL A 227 -4.05 -3.07 -1.87
C VAL A 227 -3.20 -2.50 -3.02
N ALA A 228 -1.88 -2.57 -2.94
CA ALA A 228 -0.99 -2.16 -4.01
C ALA A 228 -0.98 -3.13 -5.21
N GLY A 229 -1.46 -4.38 -4.99
CA GLY A 229 -1.60 -5.42 -6.01
C GLY A 229 -3.00 -5.56 -6.60
N VAL A 230 -4.00 -4.75 -6.18
CA VAL A 230 -5.38 -4.86 -6.72
C VAL A 230 -5.41 -4.52 -8.21
N ARG A 231 -6.12 -5.35 -8.99
CA ARG A 231 -6.19 -5.20 -10.45
C ARG A 231 -7.25 -4.22 -10.92
N SER A 232 -8.27 -3.95 -10.10
CA SER A 232 -9.36 -3.05 -10.43
C SER A 232 -10.01 -2.50 -9.17
N TYR A 233 -10.77 -1.43 -9.32
CA TYR A 233 -11.56 -0.82 -8.27
C TYR A 233 -12.97 -0.53 -8.82
N THR A 234 -14.00 -0.87 -8.04
CA THR A 234 -15.39 -0.55 -8.36
C THR A 234 -15.86 0.60 -7.47
N ASP A 235 -16.26 1.70 -8.08
CA ASP A 235 -16.72 2.89 -7.37
C ASP A 235 -18.18 2.79 -6.89
N SER A 236 -18.68 3.81 -6.18
CA SER A 236 -20.05 3.85 -5.66
C SER A 236 -21.13 3.92 -6.75
N THR A 237 -20.76 4.23 -7.98
CA THR A 237 -21.68 4.22 -9.14
C THR A 237 -21.68 2.87 -9.87
N GLN A 238 -21.03 1.85 -9.30
CA GLN A 238 -20.85 0.50 -9.86
C GLN A 238 -20.01 0.48 -11.14
N VAL A 239 -19.20 1.51 -11.38
CA VAL A 239 -18.25 1.52 -12.49
C VAL A 239 -16.93 0.90 -12.03
N THR A 240 -16.51 -0.15 -12.71
CA THR A 240 -15.23 -0.81 -12.48
C THR A 240 -14.15 -0.24 -13.40
N LYS A 241 -13.05 0.21 -12.83
CA LYS A 241 -11.88 0.70 -13.55
C LYS A 241 -10.68 -0.21 -13.26
N ALA A 242 -9.94 -0.57 -14.30
CA ALA A 242 -8.69 -1.30 -14.15
C ALA A 242 -7.62 -0.44 -13.46
N ASN A 243 -6.69 -1.10 -12.76
CA ASN A 243 -5.50 -0.42 -12.25
C ASN A 243 -4.70 0.18 -13.40
N SER A 244 -4.23 1.40 -13.22
CA SER A 244 -3.41 2.11 -14.20
C SER A 244 -2.03 1.49 -14.43
N ASN A 245 -1.57 0.63 -13.52
CA ASN A 245 -0.36 -0.16 -13.69
C ASN A 245 -0.63 -1.42 -14.54
N THR A 246 -0.49 -1.30 -15.85
CA THR A 246 -0.70 -2.43 -16.79
C THR A 246 0.40 -3.49 -16.72
N LEU A 247 1.44 -3.28 -15.92
CA LEU A 247 2.50 -4.26 -15.68
C LEU A 247 2.13 -5.27 -14.58
N LEU A 248 1.06 -5.04 -13.80
CA LEU A 248 0.60 -5.97 -12.77
C LEU A 248 0.30 -7.36 -13.35
N GLY A 249 0.94 -8.38 -12.78
CA GLY A 249 0.83 -9.79 -13.19
C GLY A 249 1.64 -10.14 -14.42
N ARG A 250 2.46 -9.21 -14.94
CA ARG A 250 3.45 -9.46 -16.00
C ARG A 250 4.84 -9.33 -15.39
N GLU A 251 5.83 -10.02 -15.95
CA GLU A 251 7.24 -9.99 -15.50
C GLU A 251 7.41 -10.17 -13.99
N GLY A 252 6.54 -10.97 -13.36
CA GLY A 252 6.54 -11.17 -11.91
C GLY A 252 6.06 -9.99 -11.07
N VAL A 253 5.54 -8.91 -11.66
CA VAL A 253 5.09 -7.71 -10.92
C VAL A 253 3.84 -8.01 -10.09
N LEU A 254 3.97 -7.84 -8.78
CA LEU A 254 2.96 -8.15 -7.77
C LEU A 254 2.18 -6.93 -7.32
N ALA A 255 2.83 -5.78 -7.25
CA ALA A 255 2.29 -4.55 -6.68
C ALA A 255 2.93 -3.32 -7.33
N GLY A 256 2.27 -2.17 -7.26
CA GLY A 256 2.86 -0.93 -7.75
C GLY A 256 1.94 0.28 -7.70
N LYS A 257 2.52 1.45 -7.97
CA LYS A 257 1.80 2.72 -8.12
C LYS A 257 2.35 3.52 -9.28
N THR A 258 1.47 3.88 -10.21
CA THR A 258 1.77 4.82 -11.30
C THR A 258 1.59 6.27 -10.86
N GLY A 259 2.26 7.17 -11.54
CA GLY A 259 2.05 8.60 -11.41
C GLY A 259 2.26 9.31 -12.75
N PHE A 260 1.44 10.32 -13.01
CA PHE A 260 1.63 11.22 -14.15
C PHE A 260 1.02 12.59 -13.84
N THR A 261 1.78 13.62 -14.08
CA THR A 261 1.34 15.00 -14.31
C THR A 261 2.27 15.61 -15.35
N THR A 262 1.85 16.66 -16.04
CA THR A 262 2.71 17.32 -17.03
C THR A 262 4.07 17.73 -16.45
N PRO A 263 4.18 18.30 -15.23
CA PRO A 263 5.49 18.61 -14.64
C PRO A 263 6.33 17.39 -14.26
N ALA A 264 5.69 16.29 -13.84
CA ALA A 264 6.38 15.09 -13.37
C ALA A 264 6.87 14.19 -14.53
N GLY A 265 6.15 14.14 -15.65
CA GLY A 265 6.25 13.06 -16.60
C GLY A 265 5.66 11.76 -16.05
N GLY A 266 5.95 10.65 -16.69
CA GLY A 266 5.54 9.32 -16.25
C GLY A 266 6.42 8.80 -15.11
N ASN A 267 5.78 8.21 -14.11
CA ASN A 267 6.41 7.59 -12.93
C ASN A 267 5.77 6.23 -12.64
N LEU A 268 6.58 5.27 -12.19
CA LEU A 268 6.13 3.99 -11.66
C LEU A 268 7.08 3.53 -10.55
N VAL A 269 6.53 3.14 -9.39
CA VAL A 269 7.22 2.33 -8.38
C VAL A 269 6.49 1.00 -8.28
N PHE A 270 7.24 -0.11 -8.16
CA PHE A 270 6.64 -1.45 -8.16
C PHE A 270 7.52 -2.48 -7.45
N ALA A 271 6.90 -3.59 -7.08
CA ALA A 271 7.57 -4.78 -6.57
C ALA A 271 7.29 -5.95 -7.51
N ALA A 272 8.32 -6.76 -7.76
CA ALA A 272 8.24 -7.96 -8.58
C ALA A 272 8.97 -9.12 -7.91
N GLU A 273 8.48 -10.33 -8.09
CA GLU A 273 9.24 -11.54 -7.78
C GLU A 273 10.15 -11.90 -8.96
N ARG A 274 11.45 -12.06 -8.71
CA ARG A 274 12.44 -12.42 -9.71
C ARG A 274 13.33 -13.56 -9.18
N ARG A 275 13.80 -14.41 -10.08
CA ARG A 275 14.81 -15.41 -9.73
C ARG A 275 16.19 -14.83 -9.94
N ILE A 276 16.93 -14.68 -8.85
CA ILE A 276 18.31 -14.20 -8.83
C ILE A 276 19.15 -15.34 -8.24
N ASP A 277 20.19 -15.79 -8.96
CA ASP A 277 21.00 -16.95 -8.60
C ASP A 277 20.14 -18.20 -8.31
N GLY A 278 19.09 -18.39 -9.13
CA GLY A 278 18.16 -19.50 -9.04
C GLY A 278 17.16 -19.45 -7.87
N ARG A 279 17.17 -18.38 -7.05
CA ARG A 279 16.29 -18.21 -5.88
C ARG A 279 15.25 -17.12 -6.13
N PRO A 280 13.98 -17.32 -5.73
CA PRO A 280 12.99 -16.26 -5.79
C PRO A 280 13.36 -15.15 -4.79
N GLN A 281 13.33 -13.91 -5.23
CA GLN A 281 13.61 -12.73 -4.42
C GLN A 281 12.65 -11.60 -4.80
N LEU A 282 12.26 -10.80 -3.81
CA LEU A 282 11.48 -9.60 -4.06
C LEU A 282 12.42 -8.49 -4.55
N VAL A 283 12.13 -7.99 -5.73
CA VAL A 283 12.80 -6.83 -6.33
C VAL A 283 11.86 -5.65 -6.27
N VAL A 284 12.31 -4.53 -5.72
CA VAL A 284 11.58 -3.26 -5.72
C VAL A 284 12.31 -2.29 -6.64
N ALA A 285 11.58 -1.69 -7.56
CA ALA A 285 12.15 -0.74 -8.52
C ALA A 285 11.26 0.50 -8.69
N ALA A 286 11.89 1.60 -9.05
CA ALA A 286 11.21 2.83 -9.44
C ALA A 286 11.82 3.40 -10.73
N VAL A 287 10.95 3.89 -11.62
CA VAL A 287 11.31 4.65 -12.81
C VAL A 287 10.53 5.96 -12.78
N MET A 288 11.21 7.08 -12.82
CA MET A 288 10.62 8.41 -12.64
C MET A 288 11.06 9.39 -13.73
N ALA A 289 10.26 10.45 -13.89
CA ALA A 289 10.52 11.57 -14.78
C ALA A 289 10.64 11.17 -16.26
N GLN A 290 9.85 10.20 -16.70
CA GLN A 290 9.79 9.82 -18.11
C GLN A 290 8.96 10.84 -18.90
N ARG A 291 9.62 11.66 -19.70
CA ARG A 291 9.01 12.84 -20.30
C ARG A 291 8.28 12.58 -21.64
N LYS A 292 8.33 11.35 -22.15
CA LYS A 292 7.64 11.00 -23.39
C LYS A 292 6.17 10.67 -23.13
N GLY A 293 5.28 11.29 -23.92
CA GLY A 293 3.85 11.02 -23.86
C GLY A 293 3.09 11.82 -22.80
N SER A 294 1.80 11.55 -22.70
CA SER A 294 0.82 12.24 -21.84
C SER A 294 0.25 11.35 -20.74
N SER A 295 0.97 10.29 -20.35
CA SER A 295 0.55 9.32 -19.35
C SER A 295 1.74 8.62 -18.69
N ALA A 296 1.48 7.72 -17.77
CA ALA A 296 2.51 6.88 -17.15
C ALA A 296 3.09 5.79 -18.10
N ALA A 297 2.59 5.64 -19.32
CA ALA A 297 2.97 4.55 -20.24
C ALA A 297 4.48 4.49 -20.51
N ALA A 298 5.15 5.64 -20.65
CA ALA A 298 6.61 5.66 -20.84
C ALA A 298 7.36 5.06 -19.65
N ALA A 299 6.92 5.36 -18.42
CA ALA A 299 7.50 4.79 -17.21
C ALA A 299 7.21 3.28 -17.11
N ILE A 300 6.00 2.84 -17.47
CA ILE A 300 5.63 1.42 -17.50
C ILE A 300 6.53 0.65 -18.46
N ASN A 301 6.71 1.14 -19.69
CA ASN A 301 7.56 0.50 -20.70
C ASN A 301 9.04 0.45 -20.28
N ALA A 302 9.55 1.55 -19.71
CA ALA A 302 10.92 1.59 -19.20
C ALA A 302 11.09 0.66 -17.99
N SER A 303 10.08 0.54 -17.14
CA SER A 303 10.05 -0.40 -16.00
C SER A 303 10.01 -1.85 -16.45
N GLU A 304 9.28 -2.17 -17.53
CA GLU A 304 9.28 -3.52 -18.12
C GLU A 304 10.65 -3.90 -18.63
N THR A 305 11.32 -3.00 -19.33
CA THR A 305 12.69 -3.21 -19.82
C THR A 305 13.66 -3.39 -18.66
N LEU A 306 13.55 -2.54 -17.63
CA LEU A 306 14.40 -2.60 -16.44
C LEU A 306 14.22 -3.93 -15.70
N ILE A 307 12.99 -4.34 -15.41
CA ILE A 307 12.76 -5.55 -14.59
C ILE A 307 13.15 -6.83 -15.34
N ARG A 308 13.01 -6.88 -16.66
CA ARG A 308 13.48 -8.01 -17.48
C ARG A 308 14.99 -8.20 -17.40
N SER A 309 15.76 -7.16 -17.18
CA SER A 309 17.23 -7.23 -17.02
C SER A 309 17.66 -7.63 -15.61
N VAL A 310 16.74 -7.66 -14.64
CA VAL A 310 17.03 -8.00 -13.24
C VAL A 310 16.51 -9.40 -12.94
N GLY A 311 17.35 -10.41 -13.16
CA GLY A 311 16.98 -11.80 -12.96
C GLY A 311 15.96 -12.30 -14.00
N THR A 312 15.36 -13.48 -13.74
CA THR A 312 14.32 -14.09 -14.58
C THR A 312 12.98 -14.15 -13.83
N SER A 313 11.87 -14.21 -14.56
CA SER A 313 10.52 -14.38 -13.99
C SER A 313 10.25 -15.84 -13.64
#